data_307ab9dc6f404ff8f66bf2097a770051
#
_entry.id   307ab9dc6f404ff8f66bf2097a770051
#
_cell.length_a   1.000
_cell.length_b   1.000
_cell.length_c   1.000
_cell.angle_alpha   90.00
_cell.angle_beta   90.00
_cell.angle_gamma   90.00
#
_symmetry.space_group_name_H-M   'P 1'
#
loop_
_entity.id
_entity.type
_entity.pdbx_description
1 polymer ?
#
loop_
_entity_poly.entity_id
_entity_poly.type
_entity_poly.pdbx_seq_one_letter_code
_entity_poly.pdbx_strand_id
1 'polypeptide(L)'
;GHFAVILCVPCDDNILHDAVKDDATFDQICLAIPGLQPWLGADQAVATTPSFGMGNIKAVWHDFSHDNQPLLLNYYAVGDSSVRTNPLYGRGCSTGAIHSKILTDVLSQDQDPVSAATQFAEETRKQLRPIWQASLDEDRTGIKRAQTILTASSAPAALTLKKRFAIAYGDALTRSTQIHLRVFRGAFRTFNLMELPGAFLKDIGTQALIFWTLIRYGAENKKARVVPGPDRDEMIASLAPEAAQHAA
;
A
#
# COMPACT_ATOMS: atom_id res chain seq x y z
N GLY A 1 -8.94 7.26 22.26
CA GLY A 1 -8.79 6.05 21.42
C GLY A 1 -7.35 5.64 21.31
N HIS A 2 -7.09 4.51 20.67
CA HIS A 2 -5.75 4.04 20.38
C HIS A 2 -5.54 3.99 18.86
N PHE A 3 -4.32 4.25 18.41
CA PHE A 3 -3.89 4.09 17.03
C PHE A 3 -2.44 3.61 16.99
N ALA A 4 -2.00 3.12 15.86
CA ALA A 4 -0.61 2.75 15.61
C ALA A 4 -0.03 3.58 14.47
N VAL A 5 1.25 3.89 14.55
CA VAL A 5 2.01 4.50 13.47
C VAL A 5 3.02 3.49 12.97
N ILE A 6 3.08 3.32 11.66
CA ILE A 6 4.00 2.40 11.00
C ILE A 6 4.84 3.19 10.02
N LEU A 7 6.15 3.18 10.19
CA LEU A 7 7.11 3.69 9.21
C LEU A 7 7.61 2.56 8.33
N CYS A 8 7.53 2.76 7.02
CA CYS A 8 8.09 1.82 6.04
C CYS A 8 9.35 2.43 5.44
N VAL A 9 10.48 1.83 5.76
CA VAL A 9 11.80 2.25 5.28
C VAL A 9 12.25 1.27 4.19
N PRO A 10 12.78 1.76 3.04
CA PRO A 10 13.37 0.88 2.03
C PRO A 10 14.48 0.01 2.60
N CYS A 11 14.51 -1.27 2.22
CA CYS A 11 15.53 -2.21 2.70
C CYS A 11 16.97 -1.77 2.37
N ASP A 12 17.14 -1.00 1.30
CA ASP A 12 18.44 -0.53 0.81
C ASP A 12 18.89 0.76 1.49
N ASP A 13 18.06 1.37 2.35
CA ASP A 13 18.40 2.58 3.11
C ASP A 13 18.85 2.23 4.52
N ASN A 14 20.10 1.82 4.65
CA ASN A 14 20.65 1.40 5.94
C ASN A 14 20.63 2.53 6.99
N ILE A 15 20.80 3.80 6.59
CA ILE A 15 20.85 4.93 7.52
C ILE A 15 19.49 5.11 8.19
N LEU A 16 18.42 5.25 7.41
CA LEU A 16 17.07 5.40 7.96
C LEU A 16 16.59 4.11 8.63
N HIS A 17 16.98 2.95 8.08
CA HIS A 17 16.62 1.66 8.67
C HIS A 17 17.22 1.47 10.08
N ASP A 18 18.43 1.98 10.33
CA ASP A 18 19.04 1.93 11.66
C ASP A 18 18.46 3.04 12.56
N ALA A 19 18.23 4.22 12.03
CA ALA A 19 17.67 5.36 12.76
C ALA A 19 16.29 5.05 13.38
N VAL A 20 15.40 4.39 12.65
CA VAL A 20 14.02 4.08 13.13
C VAL A 20 13.97 3.01 14.24
N LYS A 21 15.09 2.42 14.61
CA LYS A 21 15.15 1.44 15.72
C LYS A 21 15.20 2.11 17.10
N ASP A 22 15.61 3.38 17.14
CA ASP A 22 15.61 4.19 18.35
C ASP A 22 14.27 4.91 18.51
N ASP A 23 13.65 4.82 19.70
CA ASP A 23 12.31 5.38 19.95
C ASP A 23 12.25 6.89 19.75
N ALA A 24 13.26 7.62 20.24
CA ALA A 24 13.29 9.10 20.12
C ALA A 24 13.44 9.53 18.66
N THR A 25 14.31 8.84 17.92
CA THR A 25 14.53 9.09 16.49
C THR A 25 13.30 8.70 15.66
N PHE A 26 12.63 7.60 16.02
CA PHE A 26 11.35 7.22 15.40
C PHE A 26 10.30 8.33 15.56
N ASP A 27 10.13 8.85 16.78
CA ASP A 27 9.18 9.92 17.08
C ASP A 27 9.55 11.21 16.33
N GLN A 28 10.84 11.56 16.28
CA GLN A 28 11.33 12.72 15.54
C GLN A 28 11.02 12.62 14.04
N ILE A 29 11.27 11.47 13.43
CA ILE A 29 10.93 11.21 12.03
C ILE A 29 9.42 11.34 11.80
N CYS A 30 8.62 10.75 12.68
CA CYS A 30 7.15 10.82 12.58
C CYS A 30 6.65 12.26 12.68
N LEU A 31 7.18 13.07 13.60
CA LEU A 31 6.81 14.46 13.77
C LEU A 31 7.26 15.38 12.61
N ALA A 32 8.31 14.99 11.89
CA ALA A 32 8.76 15.70 10.69
C ALA A 32 7.80 15.52 9.50
N ILE A 33 6.90 14.51 9.55
CA ILE A 33 5.93 14.25 8.48
C ILE A 33 4.66 15.08 8.73
N PRO A 34 4.33 16.09 7.88
CA PRO A 34 3.21 17.00 8.12
C PRO A 34 1.87 16.31 8.33
N GLY A 35 1.62 15.21 7.65
CA GLY A 35 0.37 14.43 7.78
C GLY A 35 0.20 13.73 9.13
N LEU A 36 1.28 13.53 9.89
CA LEU A 36 1.27 12.90 11.21
C LEU A 36 1.20 13.92 12.36
N GLN A 37 1.61 15.17 12.12
CA GLN A 37 1.63 16.22 13.15
C GLN A 37 0.27 16.40 13.88
N PRO A 38 -0.90 16.38 13.21
CA PRO A 38 -2.19 16.50 13.90
C PRO A 38 -2.49 15.34 14.86
N TRP A 39 -1.80 14.21 14.71
CA TRP A 39 -1.99 13.01 15.53
C TRP A 39 -0.96 12.87 16.64
N LEU A 40 0.28 13.33 16.37
CA LEU A 40 1.44 13.11 17.23
C LEU A 40 2.00 14.40 17.86
N GLY A 41 1.47 15.57 17.46
CA GLY A 41 1.90 16.85 18.01
C GLY A 41 1.77 16.89 19.53
N ALA A 42 2.46 17.84 20.17
CA ALA A 42 2.49 18.01 21.61
C ALA A 42 1.09 17.90 22.22
N ASP A 43 0.94 17.09 23.25
CA ASP A 43 -0.31 16.84 24.00
C ASP A 43 -1.43 16.12 23.23
N GLN A 44 -1.18 15.63 22.00
CA GLN A 44 -2.18 14.91 21.21
C GLN A 44 -2.17 13.40 21.46
N ALA A 45 -1.00 12.82 21.64
CA ALA A 45 -0.83 11.39 21.88
C ALA A 45 0.35 11.11 22.81
N VAL A 46 0.25 9.96 23.50
CA VAL A 46 1.33 9.43 24.35
C VAL A 46 1.65 8.02 23.84
N ALA A 47 2.94 7.73 23.63
CA ALA A 47 3.39 6.39 23.28
C ALA A 47 3.00 5.39 24.38
N THR A 48 2.33 4.30 24.01
CA THR A 48 1.91 3.23 24.93
C THR A 48 2.82 2.02 24.88
N THR A 49 3.66 1.94 23.86
CA THR A 49 4.68 0.88 23.69
C THR A 49 5.95 1.48 23.10
N PRO A 50 7.12 0.90 23.35
CA PRO A 50 8.31 1.24 22.56
C PRO A 50 8.10 0.89 21.08
N SER A 51 8.94 1.45 20.21
CA SER A 51 9.00 1.08 18.81
C SER A 51 9.50 -0.37 18.66
N PHE A 52 8.99 -1.09 17.68
CA PHE A 52 9.50 -2.42 17.36
C PHE A 52 9.52 -2.61 15.83
N GLY A 53 10.58 -3.29 15.36
CA GLY A 53 10.79 -3.53 13.94
C GLY A 53 10.16 -4.84 13.48
N MET A 54 9.64 -4.84 12.27
CA MET A 54 9.25 -6.03 11.54
C MET A 54 9.99 -6.03 10.19
N GLY A 55 10.96 -6.92 10.05
CA GLY A 55 11.79 -7.01 8.84
C GLY A 55 11.45 -8.21 7.97
N ASN A 56 12.10 -8.29 6.80
CA ASN A 56 12.00 -9.40 5.86
C ASN A 56 10.57 -9.73 5.39
N ILE A 57 9.73 -8.71 5.30
CA ILE A 57 8.35 -8.84 4.86
C ILE A 57 8.35 -8.99 3.34
N LYS A 58 7.85 -10.13 2.87
CA LYS A 58 7.74 -10.44 1.44
C LYS A 58 6.30 -10.73 1.08
N ALA A 59 5.83 -10.19 -0.05
CA ALA A 59 4.60 -10.65 -0.66
C ALA A 59 4.84 -12.07 -1.21
N VAL A 60 3.98 -13.01 -0.83
CA VAL A 60 4.15 -14.43 -1.15
C VAL A 60 2.86 -14.97 -1.72
N TRP A 61 3.00 -15.83 -2.73
CA TRP A 61 1.93 -16.67 -3.25
C TRP A 61 2.42 -18.12 -3.20
N HIS A 62 1.83 -18.91 -2.31
CA HIS A 62 2.04 -20.34 -2.28
C HIS A 62 0.94 -21.01 -3.11
N ASP A 63 1.32 -21.68 -4.19
CA ASP A 63 0.41 -22.50 -5.00
C ASP A 63 0.55 -23.95 -4.58
N PHE A 64 -0.54 -24.52 -4.09
CA PHE A 64 -0.61 -25.93 -3.69
C PHE A 64 -1.20 -26.81 -4.79
N SER A 65 -1.07 -26.35 -6.04
CA SER A 65 -1.44 -27.12 -7.23
C SER A 65 -0.33 -27.06 -8.28
N HIS A 66 -0.19 -28.11 -9.08
CA HIS A 66 0.70 -28.19 -10.23
C HIS A 66 -0.10 -28.72 -11.41
N ASP A 67 -0.01 -28.04 -12.57
CA ASP A 67 -0.79 -28.38 -13.77
C ASP A 67 -2.30 -28.61 -13.49
N ASN A 68 -2.87 -27.71 -12.71
CA ASN A 68 -4.26 -27.77 -12.21
C ASN A 68 -4.62 -29.02 -11.39
N GLN A 69 -3.62 -29.78 -10.96
CA GLN A 69 -3.84 -30.90 -10.04
C GLN A 69 -3.45 -30.47 -8.61
N PRO A 70 -4.28 -30.76 -7.59
CA PRO A 70 -3.93 -30.47 -6.22
C PRO A 70 -2.75 -31.35 -5.78
N LEU A 71 -1.75 -30.73 -5.11
CA LEU A 71 -0.61 -31.45 -4.54
C LEU A 71 -0.99 -32.24 -3.27
N LEU A 72 -2.01 -31.74 -2.56
CA LEU A 72 -2.51 -32.31 -1.31
C LEU A 72 -4.04 -32.32 -1.35
N LEU A 73 -4.63 -33.41 -0.88
CA LEU A 73 -6.08 -33.53 -0.70
C LEU A 73 -6.47 -33.24 0.75
N ASN A 74 -7.64 -32.66 0.95
CA ASN A 74 -8.15 -32.27 2.28
C ASN A 74 -7.25 -31.29 3.04
N TYR A 75 -6.41 -30.54 2.31
CA TYR A 75 -5.55 -29.48 2.84
C TYR A 75 -5.86 -28.16 2.13
N TYR A 76 -6.23 -27.16 2.92
CA TYR A 76 -6.61 -25.84 2.41
C TYR A 76 -5.84 -24.76 3.18
N ALA A 77 -4.84 -24.17 2.54
CA ALA A 77 -4.12 -23.02 3.11
C ALA A 77 -4.92 -21.74 2.88
N VAL A 78 -5.19 -20.97 3.94
CA VAL A 78 -6.04 -19.80 3.93
C VAL A 78 -5.28 -18.57 4.49
N GLY A 79 -5.54 -17.39 3.95
CA GLY A 79 -4.91 -16.15 4.38
C GLY A 79 -3.40 -16.14 4.11
N ASP A 80 -2.62 -15.64 5.05
CA ASP A 80 -1.17 -15.44 4.89
C ASP A 80 -0.36 -16.73 4.71
N SER A 81 -0.93 -17.88 5.07
CA SER A 81 -0.31 -19.19 4.79
C SER A 81 -0.29 -19.54 3.30
N SER A 82 -1.17 -18.93 2.50
CA SER A 82 -1.23 -19.10 1.04
C SER A 82 -0.92 -17.80 0.31
N VAL A 83 -1.60 -16.71 0.65
CA VAL A 83 -1.52 -15.42 -0.05
C VAL A 83 -1.23 -14.31 0.93
N ARG A 84 0.02 -13.86 0.96
CA ARG A 84 0.47 -12.76 1.78
C ARG A 84 0.79 -11.53 0.92
N THR A 85 0.23 -10.39 1.28
CA THR A 85 0.54 -9.08 0.67
C THR A 85 1.40 -8.26 1.63
N ASN A 86 1.93 -7.14 1.14
CA ASN A 86 2.63 -6.18 2.00
C ASN A 86 1.65 -5.61 3.05
N PRO A 87 1.95 -5.68 4.35
CA PRO A 87 1.12 -5.15 5.43
C PRO A 87 0.80 -3.67 5.31
N LEU A 88 1.64 -2.89 4.61
CA LEU A 88 1.46 -1.46 4.37
C LEU A 88 0.06 -1.13 3.83
N TYR A 89 -0.52 -2.02 3.04
CA TYR A 89 -1.83 -1.79 2.44
C TYR A 89 -3.01 -2.16 3.34
N GLY A 90 -2.77 -2.75 4.52
CA GLY A 90 -3.80 -3.15 5.47
C GLY A 90 -4.81 -4.18 4.94
N ARG A 91 -4.46 -4.95 3.90
CA ARG A 91 -5.39 -5.83 3.18
C ARG A 91 -5.45 -7.28 3.72
N GLY A 92 -4.53 -7.67 4.61
CA GLY A 92 -4.38 -9.06 5.08
C GLY A 92 -5.68 -9.65 5.64
N CYS A 93 -6.35 -8.96 6.56
CA CYS A 93 -7.61 -9.43 7.13
C CYS A 93 -8.73 -9.57 6.07
N SER A 94 -8.83 -8.59 5.15
CA SER A 94 -9.85 -8.61 4.09
C SER A 94 -9.59 -9.73 3.08
N THR A 95 -8.34 -9.96 2.68
CA THR A 95 -7.98 -11.08 1.80
C THR A 95 -8.19 -12.42 2.49
N GLY A 96 -7.88 -12.52 3.78
CA GLY A 96 -8.16 -13.70 4.60
C GLY A 96 -9.65 -14.01 4.69
N ALA A 97 -10.50 -13.00 4.87
CA ALA A 97 -11.96 -13.14 4.90
C ALA A 97 -12.52 -13.62 3.55
N ILE A 98 -12.04 -13.05 2.42
CA ILE A 98 -12.41 -13.51 1.07
C ILE A 98 -11.99 -14.96 0.90
N HIS A 99 -10.78 -15.31 1.30
CA HIS A 99 -10.26 -16.67 1.17
C HIS A 99 -11.06 -17.69 2.00
N SER A 100 -11.42 -17.32 3.24
CA SER A 100 -12.29 -18.14 4.10
C SER A 100 -13.68 -18.33 3.50
N LYS A 101 -14.24 -17.30 2.87
CA LYS A 101 -15.52 -17.42 2.16
C LYS A 101 -15.41 -18.38 0.97
N ILE A 102 -14.35 -18.30 0.17
CA ILE A 102 -14.10 -19.24 -0.93
C ILE A 102 -14.08 -20.68 -0.39
N LEU A 103 -13.35 -20.93 0.70
CA LEU A 103 -13.29 -22.24 1.32
C LEU A 103 -14.67 -22.71 1.80
N THR A 104 -15.43 -21.85 2.46
CA THR A 104 -16.79 -22.17 2.91
C THR A 104 -17.69 -22.54 1.74
N ASP A 105 -17.67 -21.75 0.67
CA ASP A 105 -18.49 -21.98 -0.52
C ASP A 105 -18.13 -23.31 -1.20
N VAL A 106 -16.85 -23.67 -1.26
CA VAL A 106 -16.38 -24.94 -1.82
C VAL A 106 -16.78 -26.13 -0.96
N LEU A 107 -16.55 -26.05 0.37
CA LEU A 107 -16.84 -27.16 1.28
C LEU A 107 -18.34 -27.35 1.55
N SER A 108 -19.18 -26.37 1.22
CA SER A 108 -20.64 -26.52 1.30
C SER A 108 -21.24 -27.33 0.14
N GLN A 109 -20.45 -27.64 -0.88
CA GLN A 109 -20.85 -28.47 -2.02
C GLN A 109 -20.51 -29.93 -1.72
N ASP A 110 -21.45 -30.83 -2.05
CA ASP A 110 -21.20 -32.26 -1.94
C ASP A 110 -20.38 -32.74 -3.16
N GLN A 111 -19.07 -32.74 -3.02
CA GLN A 111 -18.13 -33.09 -4.09
C GLN A 111 -16.94 -33.88 -3.55
N ASP A 112 -16.28 -34.62 -4.44
CA ASP A 112 -15.09 -35.37 -4.07
C ASP A 112 -13.90 -34.49 -3.72
N PRO A 113 -12.91 -34.99 -2.95
CA PRO A 113 -11.80 -34.19 -2.49
C PRO A 113 -10.92 -33.56 -3.59
N VAL A 114 -10.82 -34.20 -4.76
CA VAL A 114 -10.02 -33.67 -5.88
C VAL A 114 -10.73 -32.46 -6.49
N SER A 115 -12.03 -32.59 -6.75
CA SER A 115 -12.88 -31.51 -7.27
C SER A 115 -12.90 -30.34 -6.30
N ALA A 116 -13.06 -30.57 -5.00
CA ALA A 116 -13.04 -29.54 -3.97
C ALA A 116 -11.71 -28.79 -3.95
N ALA A 117 -10.58 -29.48 -3.94
CA ALA A 117 -9.26 -28.86 -3.92
C ALA A 117 -8.97 -28.07 -5.21
N THR A 118 -9.38 -28.60 -6.37
CA THR A 118 -9.24 -27.92 -7.66
C THR A 118 -10.06 -26.63 -7.71
N GLN A 119 -11.33 -26.70 -7.34
CA GLN A 119 -12.22 -25.55 -7.30
C GLN A 119 -11.73 -24.46 -6.32
N PHE A 120 -11.23 -24.87 -5.14
CA PHE A 120 -10.66 -23.95 -4.17
C PHE A 120 -9.45 -23.19 -4.77
N ALA A 121 -8.54 -23.92 -5.45
CA ALA A 121 -7.38 -23.32 -6.09
C ALA A 121 -7.77 -22.35 -7.23
N GLU A 122 -8.75 -22.71 -8.04
CA GLU A 122 -9.25 -21.88 -9.15
C GLU A 122 -9.92 -20.61 -8.65
N GLU A 123 -10.84 -20.71 -7.69
CA GLU A 123 -11.53 -19.55 -7.12
C GLU A 123 -10.55 -18.64 -6.34
N THR A 124 -9.56 -19.22 -5.65
CA THR A 124 -8.47 -18.45 -5.02
C THR A 124 -7.70 -17.66 -6.06
N ARG A 125 -7.28 -18.27 -7.16
CA ARG A 125 -6.58 -17.54 -8.23
C ARG A 125 -7.46 -16.45 -8.84
N LYS A 126 -8.71 -16.74 -9.12
CA LYS A 126 -9.64 -15.80 -9.74
C LYS A 126 -9.89 -14.55 -8.87
N GLN A 127 -10.09 -14.73 -7.57
CA GLN A 127 -10.48 -13.64 -6.67
C GLN A 127 -9.28 -12.93 -6.03
N LEU A 128 -8.26 -13.66 -5.60
CA LEU A 128 -7.13 -13.09 -4.86
C LEU A 128 -5.93 -12.72 -5.74
N ARG A 129 -5.71 -13.39 -6.87
CA ARG A 129 -4.56 -13.09 -7.74
C ARG A 129 -4.52 -11.64 -8.24
N PRO A 130 -5.64 -11.04 -8.67
CA PRO A 130 -5.65 -9.63 -9.07
C PRO A 130 -5.29 -8.67 -7.93
N ILE A 131 -5.73 -8.98 -6.69
CA ILE A 131 -5.44 -8.18 -5.50
C ILE A 131 -3.95 -8.27 -5.14
N TRP A 132 -3.41 -9.48 -5.12
CA TRP A 132 -2.01 -9.76 -4.87
C TRP A 132 -1.10 -9.11 -5.93
N GLN A 133 -1.45 -9.23 -7.20
CA GLN A 133 -0.70 -8.62 -8.30
C GLN A 133 -0.69 -7.08 -8.20
N ALA A 134 -1.83 -6.46 -7.90
CA ALA A 134 -1.91 -5.01 -7.69
C ALA A 134 -1.01 -4.57 -6.53
N SER A 135 -0.95 -5.32 -5.43
CA SER A 135 -0.04 -5.04 -4.32
C SER A 135 1.43 -5.15 -4.72
N LEU A 136 1.80 -6.13 -5.53
CA LEU A 136 3.16 -6.25 -6.08
C LEU A 136 3.54 -5.08 -6.99
N ASP A 137 2.60 -4.61 -7.82
CA ASP A 137 2.86 -3.52 -8.74
C ASP A 137 3.01 -2.18 -7.98
N GLU A 138 2.26 -2.01 -6.89
CA GLU A 138 2.43 -0.89 -5.96
C GLU A 138 3.81 -0.96 -5.27
N ASP A 139 4.23 -2.12 -4.75
CA ASP A 139 5.55 -2.34 -4.14
C ASP A 139 6.69 -2.03 -5.12
N ARG A 140 6.64 -2.61 -6.33
CA ARG A 140 7.64 -2.37 -7.38
C ARG A 140 7.75 -0.89 -7.75
N THR A 141 6.62 -0.20 -7.80
CA THR A 141 6.57 1.23 -8.09
C THR A 141 7.20 2.03 -6.96
N GLY A 142 6.91 1.69 -5.70
CA GLY A 142 7.50 2.30 -4.51
C GLY A 142 9.02 2.09 -4.45
N ILE A 143 9.47 0.86 -4.63
CA ILE A 143 10.91 0.49 -4.65
C ILE A 143 11.63 1.26 -5.76
N LYS A 144 11.10 1.26 -6.98
CA LYS A 144 11.71 1.99 -8.11
C LYS A 144 11.79 3.49 -7.85
N ARG A 145 10.79 4.07 -7.21
CA ARG A 145 10.79 5.48 -6.82
C ARG A 145 11.87 5.76 -5.77
N ALA A 146 11.96 4.95 -4.73
CA ALA A 146 12.98 5.07 -3.69
C ALA A 146 14.39 4.95 -4.28
N GLN A 147 14.67 3.93 -5.09
CA GLN A 147 15.94 3.74 -5.78
C GLN A 147 16.31 4.94 -6.67
N THR A 148 15.33 5.52 -7.37
CA THR A 148 15.55 6.70 -8.20
C THR A 148 15.99 7.90 -7.35
N ILE A 149 15.42 8.08 -6.16
CA ILE A 149 15.79 9.14 -5.21
C ILE A 149 17.20 8.89 -4.66
N LEU A 150 17.50 7.66 -4.23
CA LEU A 150 18.80 7.29 -3.67
C LEU A 150 19.96 7.39 -4.68
N THR A 151 19.68 7.23 -5.97
CA THR A 151 20.70 7.27 -7.03
C THR A 151 20.76 8.60 -7.78
N ALA A 152 19.84 9.53 -7.52
CA ALA A 152 19.78 10.83 -8.20
C ALA A 152 20.96 11.72 -7.74
N SER A 153 21.98 11.82 -8.56
CA SER A 153 23.18 12.68 -8.32
C SER A 153 23.06 14.08 -8.92
N SER A 154 21.93 14.47 -9.50
CA SER A 154 21.77 15.77 -10.17
C SER A 154 20.31 16.17 -10.40
N ALA A 155 20.08 17.44 -10.75
CA ALA A 155 18.78 18.07 -10.95
C ALA A 155 17.78 17.19 -11.72
N PRO A 156 16.50 17.19 -11.31
CA PRO A 156 15.48 16.33 -11.90
C PRO A 156 15.34 16.60 -13.40
N ALA A 157 15.49 15.56 -14.21
CA ALA A 157 15.28 15.63 -15.65
C ALA A 157 13.87 16.13 -15.98
N ALA A 158 13.75 16.96 -17.03
CA ALA A 158 12.45 17.49 -17.46
C ALA A 158 11.43 16.36 -17.69
N LEU A 159 10.26 16.48 -17.07
CA LEU A 159 9.21 15.49 -17.18
C LEU A 159 8.67 15.41 -18.62
N THR A 160 8.58 14.20 -19.17
CA THR A 160 7.93 13.97 -20.46
C THR A 160 6.45 14.38 -20.41
N LEU A 161 5.86 14.72 -21.56
CA LEU A 161 4.43 15.05 -21.65
C LEU A 161 3.54 13.95 -21.07
N LYS A 162 3.88 12.68 -21.33
CA LYS A 162 3.17 11.53 -20.77
C LYS A 162 3.20 11.52 -19.24
N LYS A 163 4.36 11.77 -18.64
CA LYS A 163 4.50 11.84 -17.17
C LYS A 163 3.73 13.03 -16.58
N ARG A 164 3.80 14.19 -17.25
CA ARG A 164 3.05 15.39 -16.83
C ARG A 164 1.54 15.14 -16.85
N PHE A 165 1.03 14.48 -17.92
CA PHE A 165 -0.38 14.11 -18.01
C PHE A 165 -0.77 13.10 -16.91
N ALA A 166 0.03 12.05 -16.68
CA ALA A 166 -0.24 11.05 -15.63
C ALA A 166 -0.31 11.69 -14.23
N ILE A 167 0.58 12.63 -13.93
CA ILE A 167 0.54 13.39 -12.67
C ILE A 167 -0.74 14.24 -12.59
N ALA A 168 -1.06 15.00 -13.63
CA ALA A 168 -2.24 15.84 -13.66
C ALA A 168 -3.54 15.01 -13.54
N TYR A 169 -3.59 13.84 -14.15
CA TYR A 169 -4.71 12.91 -14.03
C TYR A 169 -4.81 12.35 -12.60
N GLY A 170 -3.70 11.99 -11.97
CA GLY A 170 -3.65 11.57 -10.56
C GLY A 170 -4.16 12.66 -9.60
N ASP A 171 -3.74 13.91 -9.80
CA ASP A 171 -4.23 15.06 -9.03
C ASP A 171 -5.76 15.24 -9.20
N ALA A 172 -6.23 15.13 -10.45
CA ALA A 172 -7.66 15.24 -10.77
C ALA A 172 -8.47 14.07 -10.14
N LEU A 173 -7.94 12.87 -10.16
CA LEU A 173 -8.54 11.70 -9.50
C LEU A 173 -8.66 11.95 -8.00
N THR A 174 -7.57 12.36 -7.33
CA THR A 174 -7.58 12.69 -5.90
C THR A 174 -8.61 13.77 -5.57
N ARG A 175 -8.65 14.84 -6.35
CA ARG A 175 -9.66 15.89 -6.18
C ARG A 175 -11.08 15.38 -6.43
N SER A 176 -11.27 14.53 -7.45
CA SER A 176 -12.56 13.95 -7.79
C SER A 176 -13.14 13.08 -6.67
N THR A 177 -12.30 12.37 -5.92
CA THR A 177 -12.75 11.61 -4.73
C THR A 177 -13.27 12.52 -3.62
N GLN A 178 -12.82 13.77 -3.56
CA GLN A 178 -13.26 14.74 -2.56
C GLN A 178 -14.56 15.45 -2.94
N ILE A 179 -14.83 15.67 -4.23
CA ILE A 179 -15.94 16.49 -4.71
C ILE A 179 -17.07 15.72 -5.43
N HIS A 180 -16.82 14.49 -5.85
CA HIS A 180 -17.78 13.66 -6.58
C HIS A 180 -18.07 12.35 -5.85
N LEU A 181 -19.24 12.25 -5.25
CA LEU A 181 -19.68 11.07 -4.48
C LEU A 181 -19.56 9.75 -5.28
N ARG A 182 -19.80 9.77 -6.61
CA ARG A 182 -19.63 8.59 -7.47
C ARG A 182 -18.21 8.10 -7.47
N VAL A 183 -17.23 8.99 -7.66
CA VAL A 183 -15.81 8.67 -7.69
C VAL A 183 -15.35 8.22 -6.31
N PHE A 184 -15.76 8.92 -5.26
CA PHE A 184 -15.49 8.53 -3.88
C PHE A 184 -15.97 7.10 -3.58
N ARG A 185 -17.23 6.79 -3.88
CA ARG A 185 -17.78 5.44 -3.65
C ARG A 185 -17.03 4.36 -4.41
N GLY A 186 -16.68 4.60 -5.67
CA GLY A 186 -15.89 3.66 -6.47
C GLY A 186 -14.51 3.43 -5.88
N ALA A 187 -13.79 4.50 -5.53
CA ALA A 187 -12.49 4.42 -4.88
C ALA A 187 -12.56 3.71 -3.52
N PHE A 188 -13.57 4.03 -2.70
CA PHE A 188 -13.79 3.43 -1.38
C PHE A 188 -14.12 1.93 -1.47
N ARG A 189 -14.96 1.52 -2.44
CA ARG A 189 -15.26 0.08 -2.67
C ARG A 189 -14.01 -0.69 -3.11
N THR A 190 -13.20 -0.11 -3.99
CA THR A 190 -11.92 -0.70 -4.42
C THR A 190 -10.93 -0.79 -3.26
N PHE A 191 -10.80 0.27 -2.45
CA PHE A 191 -9.92 0.28 -1.28
C PHE A 191 -10.30 -0.81 -0.27
N ASN A 192 -11.59 -1.01 -0.04
CA ASN A 192 -12.10 -2.04 0.87
C ASN A 192 -12.26 -3.44 0.22
N LEU A 193 -11.68 -3.67 -0.95
CA LEU A 193 -11.73 -4.93 -1.70
C LEU A 193 -13.15 -5.44 -2.00
N MET A 194 -14.15 -4.56 -2.02
CA MET A 194 -15.51 -4.87 -2.48
C MET A 194 -15.59 -4.96 -4.00
N GLU A 195 -14.59 -4.43 -4.69
CA GLU A 195 -14.40 -4.50 -6.14
C GLU A 195 -12.91 -4.70 -6.45
N LEU A 196 -12.61 -5.27 -7.61
CA LEU A 196 -11.24 -5.47 -8.06
C LEU A 196 -10.50 -4.13 -8.22
N PRO A 197 -9.17 -4.11 -8.01
CA PRO A 197 -8.35 -2.92 -8.18
C PRO A 197 -8.58 -2.25 -9.54
N GLY A 198 -8.88 -0.95 -9.50
CA GLY A 198 -9.14 -0.15 -10.70
C GLY A 198 -10.47 -0.37 -11.40
N ALA A 199 -11.37 -1.23 -10.88
CA ALA A 199 -12.66 -1.51 -11.52
C ALA A 199 -13.50 -0.24 -11.73
N PHE A 200 -13.55 0.66 -10.74
CA PHE A 200 -14.30 1.91 -10.84
C PHE A 200 -13.77 2.87 -11.92
N LEU A 201 -12.50 2.74 -12.30
CA LEU A 201 -11.92 3.52 -13.41
C LEU A 201 -12.36 3.04 -14.79
N LYS A 202 -13.01 1.88 -14.90
CA LYS A 202 -13.61 1.41 -16.15
C LYS A 202 -15.00 2.01 -16.41
N ASP A 203 -15.60 2.62 -15.40
CA ASP A 203 -16.92 3.25 -15.51
C ASP A 203 -16.81 4.59 -16.25
N ILE A 204 -17.55 4.72 -17.34
CA ILE A 204 -17.53 5.89 -18.21
C ILE A 204 -17.92 7.17 -17.45
N GLY A 205 -18.92 7.10 -16.57
CA GLY A 205 -19.35 8.23 -15.77
C GLY A 205 -18.28 8.69 -14.77
N THR A 206 -17.54 7.76 -14.18
CA THR A 206 -16.38 8.05 -13.33
C THR A 206 -15.28 8.74 -14.13
N GLN A 207 -14.94 8.22 -15.32
CA GLN A 207 -13.94 8.83 -16.19
C GLN A 207 -14.36 10.26 -16.61
N ALA A 208 -15.60 10.46 -17.01
CA ALA A 208 -16.10 11.78 -17.38
C ALA A 208 -15.94 12.81 -16.23
N LEU A 209 -16.23 12.42 -14.98
CA LEU A 209 -16.06 13.29 -13.83
C LEU A 209 -14.58 13.59 -13.54
N ILE A 210 -13.68 12.62 -13.71
CA ILE A 210 -12.24 12.84 -13.54
C ILE A 210 -11.72 13.78 -14.60
N PHE A 211 -12.08 13.58 -15.88
CA PHE A 211 -11.69 14.48 -16.97
C PHE A 211 -12.27 15.88 -16.82
N TRP A 212 -13.53 15.99 -16.40
CA TRP A 212 -14.12 17.27 -16.05
C TRP A 212 -13.31 18.00 -14.97
N THR A 213 -12.94 17.29 -13.90
CA THR A 213 -12.13 17.83 -12.82
C THR A 213 -10.75 18.24 -13.30
N LEU A 214 -10.13 17.43 -14.19
CA LEU A 214 -8.83 17.75 -14.80
C LEU A 214 -8.87 19.09 -15.55
N ILE A 215 -9.91 19.30 -16.35
CA ILE A 215 -10.04 20.52 -17.18
C ILE A 215 -10.46 21.72 -16.32
N ARG A 216 -11.45 21.53 -15.45
CA ARG A 216 -12.07 22.64 -14.70
C ARG A 216 -11.22 23.17 -13.57
N TYR A 217 -10.49 22.29 -12.90
CA TYR A 217 -9.75 22.60 -11.67
C TYR A 217 -8.23 22.39 -11.78
N GLY A 218 -7.67 22.46 -12.97
CA GLY A 218 -6.27 22.12 -13.23
C GLY A 218 -5.24 22.74 -12.27
N ALA A 219 -5.38 24.02 -11.92
CA ALA A 219 -4.49 24.70 -10.97
C ALA A 219 -4.78 24.30 -9.52
N GLU A 220 -6.06 24.06 -9.17
CA GLU A 220 -6.49 23.72 -7.81
C GLU A 220 -6.24 22.25 -7.47
N ASN A 221 -6.23 21.36 -8.47
CA ASN A 221 -5.98 19.93 -8.29
C ASN A 221 -4.64 19.67 -7.61
N LYS A 222 -3.62 20.51 -7.89
CA LYS A 222 -2.31 20.43 -7.25
C LYS A 222 -2.36 20.69 -5.74
N LYS A 223 -3.31 21.51 -5.27
CA LYS A 223 -3.50 21.81 -3.84
C LYS A 223 -4.08 20.63 -3.08
N ALA A 224 -4.71 19.68 -3.76
CA ALA A 224 -5.24 18.45 -3.15
C ALA A 224 -4.15 17.40 -2.85
N ARG A 225 -2.93 17.63 -3.31
CA ARG A 225 -1.80 16.76 -2.97
C ARG A 225 -1.51 16.84 -1.48
N VAL A 226 -1.16 15.71 -0.93
CA VAL A 226 -0.60 15.64 0.43
C VAL A 226 0.67 16.51 0.44
N VAL A 227 0.81 17.36 1.45
CA VAL A 227 2.03 18.16 1.65
C VAL A 227 3.17 17.15 1.90
N PRO A 228 4.21 17.15 1.07
CA PRO A 228 5.34 16.26 1.32
C PRO A 228 6.03 16.69 2.61
N GLY A 229 6.55 15.74 3.34
CA GLY A 229 7.50 15.98 4.42
C GLY A 229 8.88 16.37 3.85
N PRO A 230 9.89 16.46 4.72
CA PRO A 230 11.27 16.64 4.31
C PRO A 230 11.67 15.52 3.33
N ASP A 231 12.55 15.83 2.41
CA ASP A 231 13.14 14.80 1.59
C ASP A 231 14.11 13.92 2.42
N ARG A 232 14.66 12.87 1.81
CA ARG A 232 15.54 11.95 2.52
C ARG A 232 16.76 12.63 3.14
N ASP A 233 17.42 13.51 2.39
CA ASP A 233 18.66 14.15 2.83
C ASP A 233 18.37 15.21 3.91
N GLU A 234 17.26 15.94 3.78
CA GLU A 234 16.75 16.84 4.81
C GLU A 234 16.38 16.07 6.09
N MET A 235 15.74 14.91 5.96
CA MET A 235 15.40 14.04 7.10
C MET A 235 16.68 13.58 7.81
N ILE A 236 17.66 13.04 7.08
CA ILE A 236 18.93 12.59 7.66
C ILE A 236 19.67 13.75 8.31
N ALA A 237 19.71 14.93 7.67
CA ALA A 237 20.35 16.10 8.24
C ALA A 237 19.69 16.55 9.56
N SER A 238 18.37 16.40 9.68
CA SER A 238 17.66 16.72 10.92
C SER A 238 17.97 15.75 12.08
N LEU A 239 18.42 14.54 11.78
CA LEU A 239 18.77 13.50 12.77
C LEU A 239 20.26 13.56 13.18
N ALA A 240 21.09 14.28 12.44
CA ALA A 240 22.55 14.30 12.63
C ALA A 240 23.07 14.78 14.02
N PRO A 241 22.37 15.64 14.78
CA PRO A 241 22.87 16.07 16.09
C PRO A 241 22.96 14.96 17.15
N GLU A 242 22.14 13.93 17.06
CA GLU A 242 22.09 12.84 18.05
C GLU A 242 22.93 11.63 17.66
N ALA A 243 23.05 11.33 16.38
CA ALA A 243 23.88 10.21 15.89
C ALA A 243 25.39 10.41 16.15
N ALA A 244 25.85 11.65 16.30
CA ALA A 244 27.24 11.95 16.63
C ALA A 244 27.58 11.69 18.11
N GLN A 245 26.60 11.55 19.01
CA GLN A 245 26.81 11.31 20.43
C GLN A 245 26.93 9.81 20.78
N HIS A 246 26.45 8.93 19.92
CA HIS A 246 26.55 7.47 20.12
C HIS A 246 27.73 6.80 19.40
N ALA A 247 28.52 7.56 18.63
CA ALA A 247 29.71 7.08 17.91
C ALA A 247 31.03 7.48 18.59
N ALA A 248 30.99 8.09 19.79
CA ALA A 248 32.12 8.41 20.64
C ALA A 248 32.07 7.57 21.93
#